data_d8cac993a56455d182243d39f34916da
#
_entry.id   d8cac993a56455d182243d39f34916da
#
_cell.length_a   1.000
_cell.length_b   1.000
_cell.length_c   1.000
_cell.angle_alpha   90.00
_cell.angle_beta   90.00
_cell.angle_gamma   90.00
#
_symmetry.space_group_name_H-M   'P 1'
#
loop_
_entity.id
_entity.type
_entity.pdbx_description
1 polymer ?
#
loop_
_entity_poly.entity_id
_entity_poly.type
_entity_poly.pdbx_seq_one_letter_code
_entity_poly.pdbx_strand_id
1 'polypeptide(L)'
;MTNLTQAEEQRYSELCVMALDFARQDEADELEKMIKAGLSVNLKSAKGDTLLMLASYNNALNTVNMLLSNGARVDERNDRGQTPLAGAAFKGHLDVVKALVDAGADIEANNGLGMTPWAFAVMFGRSETAKFLLSKRKKENLFQKLAVKFLEIFSNKSAKIA
;
A
#
# COMPACT_ATOMS: atom_id res chain seq x y z
N MET A 1 22.90 -20.20 20.59
CA MET A 1 22.27 -18.92 20.22
C MET A 1 23.22 -17.84 20.68
N THR A 2 23.92 -17.17 19.78
CA THR A 2 24.81 -16.05 20.10
C THR A 2 23.93 -14.86 20.51
N ASN A 3 24.01 -14.48 21.79
CA ASN A 3 23.38 -13.24 22.23
C ASN A 3 24.11 -12.07 21.57
N LEU A 4 23.37 -11.24 20.83
CA LEU A 4 23.86 -9.98 20.28
C LEU A 4 24.35 -9.09 21.43
N THR A 5 25.40 -8.34 21.19
CA THR A 5 25.84 -7.29 22.12
C THR A 5 24.86 -6.11 22.02
N GLN A 6 24.75 -5.31 23.07
CA GLN A 6 23.91 -4.11 23.10
C GLN A 6 24.23 -3.16 21.91
N ALA A 7 25.50 -3.06 21.50
CA ALA A 7 25.92 -2.25 20.35
C ALA A 7 25.41 -2.81 19.01
N GLU A 8 25.38 -4.15 18.86
CA GLU A 8 24.84 -4.81 17.67
C GLU A 8 23.32 -4.67 17.58
N GLU A 9 22.61 -4.79 18.69
CA GLU A 9 21.15 -4.56 18.78
C GLU A 9 20.79 -3.12 18.39
N GLN A 10 21.51 -2.12 18.90
CA GLN A 10 21.31 -0.72 18.57
C GLN A 10 21.56 -0.49 17.08
N ARG A 11 22.65 -1.01 16.52
CA ARG A 11 22.98 -0.87 15.10
C ARG A 11 21.92 -1.53 14.20
N TYR A 12 21.41 -2.69 14.58
CA TYR A 12 20.30 -3.34 13.86
C TYR A 12 19.03 -2.50 13.91
N SER A 13 18.70 -1.91 15.05
CA SER A 13 17.55 -0.99 15.18
C SER A 13 17.67 0.22 14.26
N GLU A 14 18.86 0.83 14.19
CA GLU A 14 19.12 1.96 13.29
C GLU A 14 18.95 1.56 11.80
N LEU A 15 19.44 0.38 11.39
CA LEU A 15 19.24 -0.15 10.06
C LEU A 15 17.76 -0.41 9.76
N CYS A 16 16.99 -0.91 10.71
CA CYS A 16 15.53 -1.08 10.53
C CYS A 16 14.81 0.26 10.30
N VAL A 17 15.16 1.30 11.05
CA VAL A 17 14.59 2.65 10.87
C VAL A 17 14.94 3.18 9.48
N MET A 18 16.19 3.07 9.07
CA MET A 18 16.65 3.48 7.73
C MET A 18 15.89 2.75 6.60
N ALA A 19 15.68 1.44 6.73
CA ALA A 19 14.92 0.67 5.76
C ALA A 19 13.46 1.12 5.64
N LEU A 20 12.81 1.48 6.76
CA LEU A 20 11.47 2.04 6.77
C LEU A 20 11.41 3.40 6.06
N ASP A 21 12.46 4.22 6.17
CA ASP A 21 12.54 5.51 5.50
C ASP A 21 12.81 5.35 4.00
N PHE A 22 13.69 4.45 3.59
CA PHE A 22 13.90 4.11 2.18
C PHE A 22 12.60 3.64 1.52
N ALA A 23 11.79 2.84 2.22
CA ALA A 23 10.48 2.42 1.71
C ALA A 23 9.50 3.59 1.49
N ARG A 24 9.57 4.65 2.30
CA ARG A 24 8.75 5.86 2.14
C ARG A 24 9.22 6.77 1.01
N GLN A 25 10.53 6.79 0.74
CA GLN A 25 11.19 7.74 -0.15
C GLN A 25 11.41 7.21 -1.57
N ASP A 26 10.94 6.00 -1.86
CA ASP A 26 11.15 5.27 -3.12
C ASP A 26 12.62 4.93 -3.43
N GLU A 27 13.43 4.75 -2.37
CA GLU A 27 14.85 4.38 -2.48
C GLU A 27 15.00 2.85 -2.64
N ALA A 28 14.49 2.34 -3.76
CA ALA A 28 14.38 0.91 -4.02
C ALA A 28 15.72 0.19 -4.03
N ASP A 29 16.75 0.80 -4.68
CA ASP A 29 18.07 0.18 -4.83
C ASP A 29 18.79 0.02 -3.49
N GLU A 30 18.70 1.03 -2.62
CA GLU A 30 19.32 0.98 -1.30
C GLU A 30 18.62 -0.02 -0.39
N LEU A 31 17.28 -0.04 -0.41
CA LEU A 31 16.51 -1.00 0.33
C LEU A 31 16.74 -2.44 -0.16
N GLU A 32 16.88 -2.65 -1.48
CA GLU A 32 17.16 -3.97 -2.04
C GLU A 32 18.52 -4.51 -1.57
N LYS A 33 19.55 -3.67 -1.48
CA LYS A 33 20.85 -4.05 -0.93
C LYS A 33 20.73 -4.56 0.51
N MET A 34 19.91 -3.87 1.33
CA MET A 34 19.68 -4.30 2.72
C MET A 34 18.96 -5.65 2.79
N ILE A 35 17.95 -5.86 1.95
CA ILE A 35 17.21 -7.13 1.86
C ILE A 35 18.14 -8.27 1.43
N LYS A 36 18.96 -8.04 0.40
CA LYS A 36 19.97 -9.02 -0.06
C LYS A 36 21.04 -9.32 1.00
N ALA A 37 21.31 -8.36 1.90
CA ALA A 37 22.22 -8.55 3.03
C ALA A 37 21.55 -9.26 4.23
N GLY A 38 20.25 -9.63 4.13
CA GLY A 38 19.55 -10.43 5.16
C GLY A 38 18.48 -9.67 5.95
N LEU A 39 18.20 -8.40 5.63
CA LEU A 39 17.05 -7.71 6.24
C LEU A 39 15.76 -8.35 5.76
N SER A 40 14.79 -8.54 6.69
CA SER A 40 13.50 -9.11 6.34
C SER A 40 12.74 -8.20 5.37
N VAL A 41 12.33 -8.73 4.20
CA VAL A 41 11.45 -8.04 3.25
C VAL A 41 10.09 -7.68 3.87
N ASN A 42 9.67 -8.41 4.90
CA ASN A 42 8.43 -8.16 5.66
C ASN A 42 8.68 -7.44 6.99
N LEU A 43 9.78 -6.68 7.10
CA LEU A 43 10.06 -5.84 8.26
C LEU A 43 8.86 -4.95 8.56
N LYS A 44 8.53 -4.81 9.85
CA LYS A 44 7.43 -3.99 10.35
C LYS A 44 7.93 -2.83 11.20
N SER A 45 7.26 -1.70 11.10
CA SER A 45 7.40 -0.59 12.04
C SER A 45 6.79 -0.92 13.40
N ALA A 46 6.98 -0.04 14.39
CA ALA A 46 6.34 -0.13 15.69
C ALA A 46 4.79 -0.08 15.66
N LYS A 47 4.18 0.26 14.51
CA LYS A 47 2.73 0.28 14.28
C LYS A 47 2.27 -0.89 13.40
N GLY A 48 3.13 -1.88 13.20
CA GLY A 48 2.86 -3.03 12.36
C GLY A 48 2.88 -2.73 10.86
N ASP A 49 3.18 -1.50 10.42
CA ASP A 49 3.24 -1.18 8.99
C ASP A 49 4.45 -1.87 8.35
N THR A 50 4.22 -2.68 7.31
CA THR A 50 5.30 -3.33 6.55
C THR A 50 6.00 -2.34 5.62
N LEU A 51 7.21 -2.71 5.13
CA LEU A 51 7.89 -1.95 4.07
C LEU A 51 6.96 -1.72 2.86
N LEU A 52 6.25 -2.77 2.42
CA LEU A 52 5.30 -2.69 1.30
C LEU A 52 4.16 -1.72 1.59
N MET A 53 3.63 -1.70 2.82
CA MET A 53 2.57 -0.75 3.19
C MET A 53 3.08 0.69 3.17
N LEU A 54 4.27 0.96 3.70
CA LEU A 54 4.86 2.29 3.70
C LEU A 54 5.12 2.78 2.27
N ALA A 55 5.70 1.94 1.42
CA ALA A 55 5.92 2.24 0.02
C ALA A 55 4.59 2.52 -0.71
N SER A 56 3.56 1.69 -0.48
CA SER A 56 2.25 1.82 -1.10
C SER A 56 1.53 3.12 -0.71
N TYR A 57 1.60 3.49 0.57
CA TYR A 57 0.98 4.71 1.10
C TYR A 57 1.65 6.00 0.59
N ASN A 58 2.96 5.94 0.29
CA ASN A 58 3.77 7.07 -0.14
C ASN A 58 3.99 7.15 -1.67
N ASN A 59 3.29 6.33 -2.47
CA ASN A 59 3.41 6.28 -3.93
C ASN A 59 4.80 5.87 -4.44
N ALA A 60 5.54 5.11 -3.65
CA ALA A 60 6.88 4.62 -3.95
C ALA A 60 6.81 3.39 -4.88
N LEU A 61 6.47 3.62 -6.15
CA LEU A 61 6.16 2.54 -7.10
C LEU A 61 7.35 1.62 -7.39
N ASN A 62 8.57 2.18 -7.50
CA ASN A 62 9.77 1.38 -7.74
C ASN A 62 10.02 0.44 -6.56
N THR A 63 9.90 0.96 -5.35
CA THR A 63 10.04 0.19 -4.11
C THR A 63 8.94 -0.86 -3.97
N VAL A 64 7.68 -0.54 -4.31
CA VAL A 64 6.58 -1.52 -4.34
C VAL A 64 6.93 -2.70 -5.25
N ASN A 65 7.34 -2.43 -6.49
CA ASN A 65 7.69 -3.47 -7.46
C ASN A 65 8.89 -4.30 -6.98
N MET A 66 9.91 -3.67 -6.45
CA MET A 66 11.09 -4.34 -5.89
C MET A 66 10.72 -5.25 -4.72
N LEU A 67 9.92 -4.76 -3.76
CA LEU A 67 9.48 -5.55 -2.60
C LEU A 67 8.63 -6.75 -3.01
N LEU A 68 7.69 -6.58 -3.94
CA LEU A 68 6.87 -7.67 -4.47
C LEU A 68 7.73 -8.74 -5.18
N SER A 69 8.72 -8.31 -5.97
CA SER A 69 9.66 -9.21 -6.65
C SER A 69 10.55 -9.98 -5.67
N ASN A 70 10.80 -9.42 -4.49
CA ASN A 70 11.58 -10.08 -3.41
C ASN A 70 10.68 -10.85 -2.42
N GLY A 71 9.40 -11.10 -2.75
CA GLY A 71 8.50 -11.97 -1.98
C GLY A 71 7.83 -11.28 -0.80
N ALA A 72 7.64 -9.96 -0.83
CA ALA A 72 6.83 -9.28 0.18
C ALA A 72 5.40 -9.82 0.20
N ARG A 73 4.84 -10.02 1.40
CA ARG A 73 3.45 -10.48 1.59
C ARG A 73 2.49 -9.36 1.23
N VAL A 74 1.77 -9.52 0.11
CA VAL A 74 0.94 -8.48 -0.50
C VAL A 74 -0.20 -7.99 0.40
N ASP A 75 -0.79 -8.87 1.22
CA ASP A 75 -1.94 -8.57 2.10
C ASP A 75 -1.58 -8.54 3.59
N GLU A 76 -0.29 -8.44 3.93
CA GLU A 76 0.13 -8.35 5.34
C GLU A 76 -0.48 -7.11 6.00
N ARG A 77 -1.15 -7.33 7.14
CA ARG A 77 -1.88 -6.27 7.83
C ARG A 77 -1.02 -5.57 8.89
N ASN A 78 -1.28 -4.29 9.09
CA ASN A 78 -0.77 -3.54 10.24
C ASN A 78 -1.63 -3.76 11.49
N ASP A 79 -1.25 -3.12 12.61
CA ASP A 79 -1.96 -3.24 13.89
C ASP A 79 -3.40 -2.69 13.85
N ARG A 80 -3.74 -1.89 12.84
CA ARG A 80 -5.11 -1.40 12.58
C ARG A 80 -5.91 -2.32 11.66
N GLY A 81 -5.35 -3.46 11.25
CA GLY A 81 -5.98 -4.41 10.35
C GLY A 81 -6.03 -3.96 8.89
N GLN A 82 -5.27 -2.95 8.50
CA GLN A 82 -5.25 -2.40 7.14
C GLN A 82 -4.24 -3.11 6.26
N THR A 83 -4.56 -3.26 4.97
CA THR A 83 -3.68 -3.84 3.94
C THR A 83 -2.94 -2.74 3.17
N PRO A 84 -1.80 -3.06 2.48
CA PRO A 84 -1.13 -2.14 1.57
C PRO A 84 -2.06 -1.57 0.49
N LEU A 85 -2.93 -2.42 -0.09
CA LEU A 85 -3.89 -2.00 -1.10
C LEU A 85 -4.90 -0.97 -0.57
N ALA A 86 -5.36 -1.12 0.68
CA ALA A 86 -6.27 -0.15 1.30
C ALA A 86 -5.58 1.21 1.48
N GLY A 87 -4.30 1.23 1.89
CA GLY A 87 -3.51 2.45 2.03
C GLY A 87 -3.31 3.18 0.69
N ALA A 88 -2.94 2.46 -0.36
CA ALA A 88 -2.80 3.02 -1.71
C ALA A 88 -4.13 3.53 -2.27
N ALA A 89 -5.23 2.80 -2.05
CA ALA A 89 -6.56 3.19 -2.50
C ALA A 89 -7.07 4.46 -1.78
N PHE A 90 -6.86 4.56 -0.48
CA PHE A 90 -7.14 5.76 0.32
C PHE A 90 -6.45 7.00 -0.26
N LYS A 91 -5.18 6.87 -0.63
CA LYS A 91 -4.37 7.96 -1.19
C LYS A 91 -4.69 8.22 -2.67
N GLY A 92 -5.22 7.23 -3.40
CA GLY A 92 -5.51 7.32 -4.83
C GLY A 92 -4.30 7.06 -5.73
N HIS A 93 -3.30 6.33 -5.26
CA HIS A 93 -2.09 5.98 -6.01
C HIS A 93 -2.37 4.86 -7.01
N LEU A 94 -2.95 5.23 -8.15
CA LEU A 94 -3.50 4.27 -9.13
C LEU A 94 -2.48 3.25 -9.61
N ASP A 95 -1.25 3.65 -9.92
CA ASP A 95 -0.25 2.73 -10.46
C ASP A 95 0.26 1.74 -9.40
N VAL A 96 0.36 2.19 -8.15
CA VAL A 96 0.63 1.32 -7.00
C VAL A 96 -0.54 0.35 -6.77
N VAL A 97 -1.79 0.82 -6.87
CA VAL A 97 -2.98 -0.04 -6.77
C VAL A 97 -2.97 -1.11 -7.85
N LYS A 98 -2.62 -0.76 -9.11
CA LYS A 98 -2.48 -1.74 -10.20
C LYS A 98 -1.42 -2.79 -9.88
N ALA A 99 -0.22 -2.36 -9.46
CA ALA A 99 0.88 -3.26 -9.12
C ALA A 99 0.50 -4.25 -8.01
N LEU A 100 -0.18 -3.78 -6.96
CA LEU A 100 -0.65 -4.64 -5.87
C LEU A 100 -1.72 -5.63 -6.33
N VAL A 101 -2.69 -5.19 -7.14
CA VAL A 101 -3.74 -6.06 -7.70
C VAL A 101 -3.14 -7.11 -8.63
N ASP A 102 -2.19 -6.73 -9.49
CA ASP A 102 -1.50 -7.66 -10.39
C ASP A 102 -0.63 -8.67 -9.61
N ALA A 103 -0.14 -8.30 -8.43
CA ALA A 103 0.55 -9.19 -7.49
C ALA A 103 -0.42 -10.07 -6.65
N GLY A 104 -1.73 -9.98 -6.87
CA GLY A 104 -2.74 -10.81 -6.23
C GLY A 104 -3.31 -10.26 -4.93
N ALA A 105 -3.21 -8.96 -4.66
CA ALA A 105 -3.83 -8.34 -3.48
C ALA A 105 -5.35 -8.58 -3.45
N ASP A 106 -5.89 -8.85 -2.27
CA ASP A 106 -7.34 -9.04 -2.07
C ASP A 106 -8.09 -7.71 -2.17
N ILE A 107 -8.75 -7.50 -3.31
CA ILE A 107 -9.54 -6.28 -3.59
C ILE A 107 -10.81 -6.16 -2.74
N GLU A 108 -11.23 -7.24 -2.09
CA GLU A 108 -12.39 -7.29 -1.19
C GLU A 108 -11.98 -7.32 0.29
N ALA A 109 -10.68 -7.21 0.60
CA ALA A 109 -10.18 -7.26 1.97
C ALA A 109 -10.94 -6.28 2.88
N ASN A 110 -11.48 -6.79 3.98
CA ASN A 110 -12.09 -5.96 5.02
C ASN A 110 -11.00 -5.31 5.89
N ASN A 111 -10.89 -3.99 5.86
CA ASN A 111 -9.88 -3.20 6.57
C ASN A 111 -10.46 -2.52 7.83
N GLY A 112 -11.43 -3.14 8.44
CA GLY A 112 -12.18 -2.64 9.58
C GLY A 112 -13.55 -2.07 9.15
N LEU A 113 -14.59 -2.34 9.95
CA LEU A 113 -15.98 -1.88 9.74
C LEU A 113 -16.54 -2.17 8.33
N GLY A 114 -16.10 -3.25 7.69
CA GLY A 114 -16.53 -3.59 6.32
C GLY A 114 -15.91 -2.73 5.22
N MET A 115 -14.93 -1.88 5.53
CA MET A 115 -14.28 -1.01 4.57
C MET A 115 -13.34 -1.81 3.65
N THR A 116 -13.69 -1.89 2.37
CA THR A 116 -12.84 -2.46 1.33
C THR A 116 -11.92 -1.38 0.71
N PRO A 117 -10.84 -1.76 -0.02
CA PRO A 117 -10.02 -0.80 -0.76
C PRO A 117 -10.86 0.09 -1.71
N TRP A 118 -11.88 -0.49 -2.36
CA TRP A 118 -12.81 0.29 -3.17
C TRP A 118 -13.60 1.33 -2.36
N ALA A 119 -14.10 0.95 -1.18
CA ALA A 119 -14.85 1.86 -0.30
C ALA A 119 -13.97 3.04 0.16
N PHE A 120 -12.70 2.80 0.47
CA PHE A 120 -11.75 3.88 0.75
C PHE A 120 -11.58 4.81 -0.46
N ALA A 121 -11.37 4.28 -1.66
CA ALA A 121 -11.22 5.11 -2.86
C ALA A 121 -12.46 5.99 -3.10
N VAL A 122 -13.67 5.46 -2.93
CA VAL A 122 -14.93 6.22 -3.07
C VAL A 122 -15.04 7.30 -1.98
N MET A 123 -14.85 6.92 -0.71
CA MET A 123 -15.02 7.83 0.42
C MET A 123 -14.07 9.04 0.34
N PHE A 124 -12.87 8.84 -0.17
CA PHE A 124 -11.85 9.89 -0.28
C PHE A 124 -11.73 10.50 -1.68
N GLY A 125 -12.75 10.30 -2.55
CA GLY A 125 -12.84 10.96 -3.85
C GLY A 125 -11.80 10.50 -4.88
N ARG A 126 -11.26 9.28 -4.75
CA ARG A 126 -10.22 8.73 -5.65
C ARG A 126 -10.88 8.06 -6.86
N SER A 127 -11.49 8.84 -7.74
CA SER A 127 -12.36 8.37 -8.82
C SER A 127 -11.72 7.34 -9.74
N GLU A 128 -10.50 7.57 -10.22
CA GLU A 128 -9.80 6.64 -11.13
C GLU A 128 -9.46 5.31 -10.44
N THR A 129 -9.01 5.38 -9.18
CA THR A 129 -8.76 4.19 -8.36
C THR A 129 -10.04 3.41 -8.09
N ALA A 130 -11.14 4.12 -7.77
CA ALA A 130 -12.44 3.49 -7.54
C ALA A 130 -12.98 2.79 -8.80
N LYS A 131 -12.85 3.43 -9.99
CA LYS A 131 -13.21 2.81 -11.28
C LYS A 131 -12.39 1.57 -11.57
N PHE A 132 -11.07 1.66 -11.38
CA PHE A 132 -10.18 0.52 -11.61
C PHE A 132 -10.53 -0.66 -10.71
N LEU A 133 -10.64 -0.44 -9.39
CA LEU A 133 -11.00 -1.49 -8.44
C LEU A 133 -12.39 -2.07 -8.74
N LEU A 134 -13.36 -1.25 -9.14
CA LEU A 134 -14.68 -1.72 -9.53
C LEU A 134 -14.61 -2.63 -10.77
N SER A 135 -13.79 -2.28 -11.76
CA SER A 135 -13.61 -3.09 -12.99
C SER A 135 -13.00 -4.47 -12.73
N LYS A 136 -12.30 -4.65 -11.61
CA LYS A 136 -11.67 -5.92 -11.21
C LYS A 136 -12.62 -6.81 -10.39
N ARG A 137 -13.75 -6.29 -9.92
CA ARG A 137 -14.75 -7.07 -9.17
C ARG A 137 -15.54 -8.00 -10.08
N LYS A 138 -15.77 -9.22 -9.60
CA LYS A 138 -16.55 -10.22 -10.36
C LYS A 138 -18.05 -9.94 -10.43
N LYS A 139 -18.58 -9.13 -9.49
CA LYS A 139 -20.00 -8.72 -9.43
C LYS A 139 -20.09 -7.24 -9.08
N GLU A 140 -20.61 -6.44 -10.01
CA GLU A 140 -20.99 -5.06 -9.77
C GLU A 140 -22.45 -5.00 -9.32
N ASN A 141 -22.75 -4.20 -8.27
CA ASN A 141 -24.12 -3.85 -7.97
C ASN A 141 -24.43 -2.41 -8.44
N LEU A 142 -25.74 -2.11 -8.60
CA LEU A 142 -26.20 -0.81 -9.10
C LEU A 142 -25.68 0.37 -8.26
N PHE A 143 -25.59 0.20 -6.92
CA PHE A 143 -25.14 1.24 -6.00
C PHE A 143 -23.67 1.62 -6.27
N GLN A 144 -22.80 0.65 -6.56
CA GLN A 144 -21.39 0.89 -6.87
C GLN A 144 -21.22 1.66 -8.18
N LYS A 145 -22.02 1.33 -9.21
CA LYS A 145 -22.04 2.09 -10.48
C LYS A 145 -22.48 3.54 -10.27
N LEU A 146 -23.52 3.75 -9.46
CA LEU A 146 -24.01 5.09 -9.15
C LEU A 146 -23.00 5.91 -8.36
N ALA A 147 -22.30 5.31 -7.38
CA ALA A 147 -21.28 5.99 -6.59
C ALA A 147 -20.12 6.48 -7.46
N VAL A 148 -19.62 5.65 -8.39
CA VAL A 148 -18.56 6.04 -9.33
C VAL A 148 -19.03 7.18 -10.24
N LYS A 149 -20.26 7.08 -10.78
CA LYS A 149 -20.82 8.13 -11.63
C LYS A 149 -21.01 9.46 -10.90
N PHE A 150 -21.37 9.42 -9.61
CA PHE A 150 -21.45 10.60 -8.78
C PHE A 150 -20.10 11.29 -8.60
N LEU A 151 -19.03 10.51 -8.33
CA LEU A 151 -17.66 11.04 -8.25
C LEU A 151 -17.21 11.73 -9.53
N GLU A 152 -17.56 11.20 -10.71
CA GLU A 152 -17.24 11.81 -12.01
C GLU A 152 -17.85 13.20 -12.17
N ILE A 153 -19.12 13.37 -11.74
CA ILE A 153 -19.83 14.64 -11.84
C ILE A 153 -19.14 15.71 -10.99
N PHE A 154 -18.67 15.36 -9.79
CA PHE A 154 -18.00 16.30 -8.90
C PHE A 154 -16.55 16.59 -9.33
N SER A 155 -15.82 15.58 -9.81
CA SER A 155 -14.45 15.75 -10.34
C SER A 155 -14.42 16.67 -11.55
N ASN A 156 -15.36 16.51 -12.49
CA ASN A 156 -15.47 17.39 -13.68
C ASN A 156 -15.93 18.83 -13.35
N LYS A 157 -16.65 19.05 -12.25
CA LYS A 157 -17.01 20.40 -11.81
C LYS A 157 -15.80 21.17 -11.25
N SER A 158 -14.91 20.51 -10.54
CA SER A 158 -13.70 21.14 -9.99
C SER A 158 -12.70 21.55 -11.08
N ALA A 159 -12.64 20.80 -12.19
CA ALA A 159 -11.76 21.10 -13.34
C ALA A 159 -12.26 22.27 -14.22
N LYS A 160 -13.54 22.69 -14.08
CA LYS A 160 -14.11 23.83 -14.85
C LYS A 160 -14.08 25.17 -14.11
N ILE A 161 -13.63 25.18 -12.86
CA ILE A 161 -13.58 26.40 -12.02
C ILE A 161 -12.12 26.89 -11.81
N ALA A 162 -11.15 26.16 -12.32
CA ALA A 162 -9.74 26.52 -12.41
C ALA A 162 -9.40 26.97 -13.84
#